data_82bbe37368cba4108a6cb5de5cf01ac2
#
_entry.id   82bbe37368cba4108a6cb5de5cf01ac2
#
_cell.length_a   1.000
_cell.length_b   1.000
_cell.length_c   1.000
_cell.angle_alpha   90.00
_cell.angle_beta   90.00
_cell.angle_gamma   90.00
#
_symmetry.space_group_name_H-M   'P 1'
#
loop_
_entity.id
_entity.type
_entity.pdbx_description
1 polymer ?
#
loop_
_entity_poly.entity_id
_entity_poly.type
_entity_poly.pdbx_seq_one_letter_code
_entity_poly.pdbx_strand_id
1 'polypeptide(L)'
;MAVDLLLGLQWGDEGKGKIVDVLTKDYDIIARFQGGPNAGHTLEFDGIKHVLHTIPSGIFHKEAKNIVGNGVVIDPVIFQKELENLAAFKIDFKSKLLISRKAHLILPTHRLLDAASEAAKGKAKIGSTLKGIGPTYMDKTGRNGMRVGDLEMSDWKEKYRALADKHQSMIGFYDVDIQYDLEELETAFFNAIDKLIALTFIDSEQYLYEAQKAGKKILAEGAQGSLLDIDFGTYPFVTSSNTTAAGACTGLGVAPNQIGRVLGIFKAYTTRVGSGPFPTELFDTDGETMGRVGNEFGATTGRARRCGWIDVVALKYAITINGVTELMMMKADVLSGFKTVKICNTYQYKGATISHFPYNVEPENVRPNYIEMPGWEQDLTKMSEVSQLPENLMNYINYLEEVLEVPIKIVSVGPDRTQTIHR
;
A
#
# COMPACT_ATOMS: atom_id res chain seq x y z
N MET A 1 1.07 -7.80 24.41
CA MET A 1 1.15 -8.64 23.21
C MET A 1 1.95 -7.92 22.13
N ALA A 2 2.52 -8.64 21.19
CA ALA A 2 3.21 -8.03 20.04
C ALA A 2 2.20 -7.46 19.02
N VAL A 3 2.67 -6.54 18.16
CA VAL A 3 1.91 -5.99 17.02
C VAL A 3 2.31 -6.78 15.78
N ASP A 4 1.35 -7.44 15.15
CA ASP A 4 1.57 -8.10 13.87
C ASP A 4 1.52 -7.08 12.73
N LEU A 5 2.34 -7.27 11.70
CA LEU A 5 2.41 -6.39 10.54
C LEU A 5 1.90 -7.10 9.29
N LEU A 6 1.23 -6.35 8.42
CA LEU A 6 0.86 -6.80 7.09
C LEU A 6 1.33 -5.78 6.07
N LEU A 7 2.18 -6.20 5.15
CA LEU A 7 2.80 -5.32 4.17
C LEU A 7 2.98 -5.98 2.80
N GLY A 8 3.03 -5.17 1.74
CA GLY A 8 3.28 -5.63 0.37
C GLY A 8 4.76 -5.84 0.11
N LEU A 9 5.11 -6.90 -0.62
CA LEU A 9 6.50 -7.25 -0.92
C LEU A 9 6.97 -6.84 -2.33
N GLN A 10 6.05 -6.36 -3.16
CA GLN A 10 6.32 -5.96 -4.55
C GLN A 10 6.19 -4.43 -4.70
N TRP A 11 5.70 -3.96 -5.84
CA TRP A 11 5.48 -2.53 -6.12
C TRP A 11 4.04 -2.06 -5.82
N GLY A 12 3.43 -2.57 -4.76
CA GLY A 12 2.06 -2.23 -4.38
C GLY A 12 1.00 -3.03 -5.14
N ASP A 13 -0.26 -2.78 -4.81
CA ASP A 13 -1.43 -3.43 -5.42
C ASP A 13 -1.47 -4.96 -5.28
N GLU A 14 -0.79 -5.52 -4.27
CA GLU A 14 -0.76 -6.96 -4.01
C GLU A 14 -2.09 -7.52 -3.49
N GLY A 15 -3.04 -6.66 -3.05
CA GLY A 15 -4.32 -7.08 -2.49
C GLY A 15 -4.35 -7.05 -0.96
N LYS A 16 -3.58 -6.18 -0.33
CA LYS A 16 -3.48 -6.02 1.14
C LYS A 16 -4.83 -5.85 1.81
N GLY A 17 -5.71 -4.99 1.26
CA GLY A 17 -7.03 -4.73 1.83
C GLY A 17 -7.86 -6.00 2.03
N LYS A 18 -7.90 -6.90 1.04
CA LYS A 18 -8.60 -8.19 1.16
C LYS A 18 -8.07 -9.02 2.34
N ILE A 19 -6.75 -9.15 2.48
CA ILE A 19 -6.18 -9.98 3.54
C ILE A 19 -6.34 -9.33 4.91
N VAL A 20 -6.22 -7.99 5.02
CA VAL A 20 -6.54 -7.29 6.28
C VAL A 20 -7.99 -7.56 6.67
N ASP A 21 -8.93 -7.43 5.73
CA ASP A 21 -10.34 -7.71 5.97
C ASP A 21 -10.57 -9.15 6.43
N VAL A 22 -9.97 -10.14 5.75
CA VAL A 22 -10.07 -11.57 6.12
C VAL A 22 -9.52 -11.82 7.53
N LEU A 23 -8.39 -11.20 7.90
CA LEU A 23 -7.74 -11.40 9.19
C LEU A 23 -8.37 -10.57 10.32
N THR A 24 -9.13 -9.51 10.02
CA THR A 24 -9.66 -8.59 11.03
C THR A 24 -10.50 -9.29 12.10
N LYS A 25 -11.16 -10.42 11.79
CA LYS A 25 -11.90 -11.23 12.77
C LYS A 25 -11.05 -11.73 13.95
N ASP A 26 -9.74 -11.83 13.76
CA ASP A 26 -8.78 -12.34 14.74
C ASP A 26 -8.07 -11.22 15.51
N TYR A 27 -8.39 -9.94 15.22
CA TYR A 27 -7.75 -8.76 15.80
C TYR A 27 -8.76 -7.79 16.41
N ASP A 28 -8.37 -7.15 17.51
CA ASP A 28 -9.16 -6.10 18.16
C ASP A 28 -8.96 -4.72 17.50
N ILE A 29 -7.77 -4.50 16.92
CA ILE A 29 -7.36 -3.19 16.37
C ILE A 29 -6.66 -3.39 15.03
N ILE A 30 -7.09 -2.62 14.03
CA ILE A 30 -6.41 -2.47 12.75
C ILE A 30 -5.83 -1.06 12.68
N ALA A 31 -4.50 -0.93 12.51
CA ALA A 31 -3.81 0.35 12.58
C ALA A 31 -3.02 0.63 11.30
N ARG A 32 -3.44 1.63 10.52
CA ARG A 32 -2.73 2.09 9.34
C ARG A 32 -1.50 2.89 9.73
N PHE A 33 -0.30 2.50 9.26
CA PHE A 33 0.92 3.11 9.76
C PHE A 33 1.58 4.12 8.82
N GLN A 34 1.28 4.12 7.52
CA GLN A 34 1.88 5.05 6.56
C GLN A 34 1.03 5.21 5.28
N GLY A 35 1.50 6.07 4.35
CA GLY A 35 0.81 6.37 3.12
C GLY A 35 -0.32 7.38 3.34
N GLY A 36 -1.25 7.44 2.40
CA GLY A 36 -2.36 8.37 2.43
C GLY A 36 -3.35 8.04 1.31
N PRO A 37 -4.01 9.05 0.72
CA PRO A 37 -5.04 8.84 -0.30
C PRO A 37 -4.51 8.27 -1.64
N ASN A 38 -3.20 8.11 -1.79
CA ASN A 38 -2.61 7.41 -2.93
C ASN A 38 -2.80 5.89 -2.89
N ALA A 39 -3.16 5.31 -1.74
CA ALA A 39 -3.53 3.90 -1.64
C ALA A 39 -4.95 3.65 -2.16
N GLY A 40 -5.21 2.42 -2.61
CA GLY A 40 -6.53 1.93 -2.99
C GLY A 40 -6.67 0.49 -2.52
N HIS A 41 -7.26 0.28 -1.33
CA HIS A 41 -7.50 -1.04 -0.76
C HIS A 41 -8.90 -1.50 -1.15
N THR A 42 -9.00 -2.33 -2.19
CA THR A 42 -10.27 -2.87 -2.65
C THR A 42 -10.69 -4.04 -1.77
N LEU A 43 -11.92 -4.00 -1.30
CA LEU A 43 -12.60 -5.05 -0.55
C LEU A 43 -13.77 -5.56 -1.39
N GLU A 44 -13.90 -6.87 -1.49
CA GLU A 44 -15.04 -7.53 -2.15
C GLU A 44 -15.63 -8.58 -1.19
N PHE A 45 -16.89 -8.38 -0.79
CA PHE A 45 -17.61 -9.24 0.14
C PHE A 45 -19.12 -9.04 0.00
N ASP A 46 -19.90 -10.10 0.13
CA ASP A 46 -21.37 -10.08 0.09
C ASP A 46 -21.94 -9.33 -1.12
N GLY A 47 -21.28 -9.42 -2.29
CA GLY A 47 -21.66 -8.69 -3.51
C GLY A 47 -21.32 -7.20 -3.50
N ILE A 48 -20.68 -6.70 -2.45
CA ILE A 48 -20.21 -5.32 -2.32
C ILE A 48 -18.76 -5.25 -2.81
N LYS A 49 -18.48 -4.22 -3.63
CA LYS A 49 -17.11 -3.81 -3.97
C LYS A 49 -16.88 -2.40 -3.47
N HIS A 50 -15.92 -2.23 -2.57
CA HIS A 50 -15.58 -0.94 -1.98
C HIS A 50 -14.07 -0.69 -2.00
N VAL A 51 -13.68 0.57 -2.19
CA VAL A 51 -12.27 0.99 -2.19
C VAL A 51 -12.04 1.96 -1.04
N LEU A 52 -11.12 1.60 -0.15
CA LEU A 52 -10.62 2.45 0.92
C LEU A 52 -9.29 3.08 0.53
N HIS A 53 -9.08 4.34 0.89
CA HIS A 53 -7.84 5.06 0.61
C HIS A 53 -7.00 5.28 1.87
N THR A 54 -7.58 5.91 2.89
CA THR A 54 -6.90 6.29 4.13
C THR A 54 -7.41 5.49 5.32
N ILE A 55 -8.70 5.18 5.34
CA ILE A 55 -9.34 4.43 6.41
C ILE A 55 -8.85 2.98 6.41
N PRO A 56 -8.51 2.38 7.59
CA PRO A 56 -8.08 1.00 7.67
C PRO A 56 -9.14 -0.01 7.19
N SER A 57 -8.67 -1.11 6.59
CA SER A 57 -9.53 -2.12 5.95
C SER A 57 -10.41 -2.93 6.91
N GLY A 58 -10.17 -2.83 8.21
CA GLY A 58 -11.01 -3.44 9.25
C GLY A 58 -12.32 -2.72 9.55
N ILE A 59 -12.59 -1.58 8.91
CA ILE A 59 -13.73 -0.70 9.25
C ILE A 59 -15.09 -1.38 9.10
N PHE A 60 -15.22 -2.37 8.21
CA PHE A 60 -16.47 -3.11 7.99
C PHE A 60 -16.75 -4.14 9.09
N HIS A 61 -15.78 -4.49 9.93
CA HIS A 61 -15.99 -5.39 11.08
C HIS A 61 -16.51 -4.62 12.29
N LYS A 62 -17.55 -5.17 12.94
CA LYS A 62 -18.30 -4.48 14.00
C LYS A 62 -17.44 -4.19 15.22
N GLU A 63 -16.63 -5.14 15.64
CA GLU A 63 -15.92 -5.09 16.93
C GLU A 63 -14.51 -4.46 16.84
N ALA A 64 -13.93 -4.38 15.62
CA ALA A 64 -12.58 -3.90 15.45
C ALA A 64 -12.49 -2.37 15.54
N LYS A 65 -11.54 -1.85 16.33
CA LYS A 65 -11.12 -0.45 16.29
C LYS A 65 -10.19 -0.23 15.10
N ASN A 66 -10.30 0.93 14.48
CA ASN A 66 -9.53 1.29 13.30
C ASN A 66 -8.75 2.58 13.58
N ILE A 67 -7.43 2.53 13.47
CA ILE A 67 -6.56 3.65 13.81
C ILE A 67 -5.86 4.17 12.56
N VAL A 68 -5.98 5.46 12.31
CA VAL A 68 -5.13 6.18 11.37
C VAL A 68 -3.92 6.70 12.14
N GLY A 69 -2.76 6.06 11.96
CA GLY A 69 -1.54 6.31 12.72
C GLY A 69 -0.81 7.60 12.32
N ASN A 70 0.19 7.97 13.11
CA ASN A 70 0.94 9.21 12.92
C ASN A 70 1.81 9.25 11.64
N GLY A 71 2.10 8.08 11.06
CA GLY A 71 2.84 8.02 9.79
C GLY A 71 1.97 8.26 8.56
N VAL A 72 0.64 8.27 8.70
CA VAL A 72 -0.31 8.54 7.61
C VAL A 72 -0.39 10.05 7.34
N VAL A 73 -0.60 10.39 6.05
CA VAL A 73 -0.94 11.75 5.62
C VAL A 73 -2.39 11.77 5.12
N ILE A 74 -3.19 12.70 5.64
CA ILE A 74 -4.65 12.76 5.45
C ILE A 74 -5.03 13.93 4.56
N ASP A 75 -5.65 13.66 3.41
CA ASP A 75 -6.37 14.68 2.64
C ASP A 75 -7.80 14.77 3.20
N PRO A 76 -8.17 15.88 3.88
CA PRO A 76 -9.47 15.99 4.52
C PRO A 76 -10.65 15.83 3.55
N VAL A 77 -10.51 16.32 2.30
CA VAL A 77 -11.59 16.25 1.29
C VAL A 77 -11.80 14.81 0.82
N ILE A 78 -10.72 14.07 0.57
CA ILE A 78 -10.82 12.65 0.19
C ILE A 78 -11.33 11.83 1.37
N PHE A 79 -10.85 12.13 2.57
CA PHE A 79 -11.27 11.45 3.80
C PHE A 79 -12.76 11.65 4.10
N GLN A 80 -13.28 12.87 3.91
CA GLN A 80 -14.71 13.14 4.02
C GLN A 80 -15.52 12.26 3.06
N LYS A 81 -15.09 12.12 1.80
CA LYS A 81 -15.77 11.26 0.82
C LYS A 81 -15.75 9.78 1.23
N GLU A 82 -14.66 9.31 1.82
CA GLU A 82 -14.61 7.95 2.39
C GLU A 82 -15.64 7.77 3.51
N LEU A 83 -15.76 8.74 4.42
CA LEU A 83 -16.75 8.71 5.51
C LEU A 83 -18.19 8.73 4.99
N GLU A 84 -18.49 9.55 3.99
CA GLU A 84 -19.79 9.61 3.33
C GLU A 84 -20.17 8.27 2.68
N ASN A 85 -19.21 7.65 2.00
CA ASN A 85 -19.39 6.32 1.41
C ASN A 85 -19.64 5.25 2.49
N LEU A 86 -18.93 5.27 3.61
CA LEU A 86 -19.16 4.35 4.74
C LEU A 86 -20.55 4.57 5.38
N ALA A 87 -21.01 5.82 5.48
CA ALA A 87 -22.34 6.13 6.00
C ALA A 87 -23.45 5.51 5.14
N ALA A 88 -23.25 5.40 3.82
CA ALA A 88 -24.20 4.72 2.92
C ALA A 88 -24.35 3.23 3.26
N PHE A 89 -23.32 2.58 3.82
CA PHE A 89 -23.37 1.20 4.34
C PHE A 89 -23.88 1.10 5.79
N LYS A 90 -24.31 2.20 6.40
CA LYS A 90 -24.75 2.26 7.82
C LYS A 90 -23.67 1.82 8.82
N ILE A 91 -22.40 2.03 8.48
CA ILE A 91 -21.27 1.74 9.36
C ILE A 91 -21.21 2.81 10.46
N ASP A 92 -21.24 2.40 11.72
CA ASP A 92 -20.91 3.29 12.85
C ASP A 92 -19.40 3.49 12.94
N PHE A 93 -18.86 4.34 12.07
CA PHE A 93 -17.45 4.64 12.06
C PHE A 93 -17.02 5.56 13.22
N LYS A 94 -17.94 6.39 13.78
CA LYS A 94 -17.58 7.34 14.84
C LYS A 94 -17.09 6.66 16.10
N SER A 95 -17.68 5.51 16.46
CA SER A 95 -17.27 4.74 17.64
C SER A 95 -16.00 3.91 17.40
N LYS A 96 -15.63 3.67 16.13
CA LYS A 96 -14.57 2.71 15.74
C LYS A 96 -13.34 3.34 15.14
N LEU A 97 -13.46 4.52 14.53
CA LEU A 97 -12.37 5.19 13.82
C LEU A 97 -11.70 6.21 14.73
N LEU A 98 -10.40 6.00 14.95
CA LEU A 98 -9.56 6.82 15.82
C LEU A 98 -8.41 7.40 14.98
N ILE A 99 -8.11 8.68 15.17
CA ILE A 99 -7.12 9.38 14.35
C ILE A 99 -6.00 9.91 15.25
N SER A 100 -4.76 9.60 14.89
CA SER A 100 -3.60 10.12 15.60
C SER A 100 -3.51 11.65 15.49
N ARG A 101 -3.38 12.36 16.62
CA ARG A 101 -3.07 13.79 16.64
C ARG A 101 -1.80 14.12 15.86
N LYS A 102 -0.88 13.17 15.75
CA LYS A 102 0.42 13.36 15.08
C LYS A 102 0.39 13.04 13.58
N ALA A 103 -0.73 12.57 13.01
CA ALA A 103 -0.90 12.43 11.56
C ALA A 103 -0.86 13.81 10.88
N HIS A 104 -0.29 13.87 9.68
CA HIS A 104 -0.16 15.14 8.95
C HIS A 104 -1.33 15.36 7.99
N LEU A 105 -1.69 16.63 7.80
CA LEU A 105 -2.72 17.05 6.86
C LEU A 105 -2.11 17.38 5.50
N ILE A 106 -2.74 16.91 4.44
CA ILE A 106 -2.47 17.33 3.07
C ILE A 106 -3.31 18.57 2.81
N LEU A 107 -2.65 19.73 2.63
CA LEU A 107 -3.29 20.97 2.27
C LEU A 107 -3.59 21.01 0.76
N PRO A 108 -4.55 21.82 0.29
CA PRO A 108 -4.74 22.07 -1.15
C PRO A 108 -3.46 22.44 -1.87
N THR A 109 -2.64 23.30 -1.26
CA THR A 109 -1.36 23.75 -1.80
C THR A 109 -0.30 22.66 -1.91
N HIS A 110 -0.33 21.59 -1.10
CA HIS A 110 0.51 20.40 -1.30
C HIS A 110 0.19 19.71 -2.64
N ARG A 111 -1.11 19.60 -3.00
CA ARG A 111 -1.51 18.99 -4.28
C ARG A 111 -1.07 19.84 -5.47
N LEU A 112 -1.18 21.15 -5.35
CA LEU A 112 -0.71 22.09 -6.37
C LEU A 112 0.81 22.02 -6.54
N LEU A 113 1.55 21.96 -5.43
CA LEU A 113 3.01 21.81 -5.44
C LEU A 113 3.46 20.48 -6.06
N ASP A 114 2.73 19.38 -5.78
CA ASP A 114 2.96 18.08 -6.41
C ASP A 114 2.75 18.16 -7.94
N ALA A 115 1.66 18.80 -8.37
CA ALA A 115 1.36 18.99 -9.79
C ALA A 115 2.42 19.86 -10.48
N ALA A 116 2.85 20.97 -9.86
CA ALA A 116 3.89 21.86 -10.39
C ALA A 116 5.22 21.15 -10.55
N SER A 117 5.65 20.48 -9.48
CA SER A 117 6.90 19.72 -9.46
C SER A 117 6.92 18.60 -10.50
N GLU A 118 5.83 17.87 -10.63
CA GLU A 118 5.73 16.76 -11.60
C GLU A 118 5.69 17.30 -13.04
N ALA A 119 4.97 18.41 -13.30
CA ALA A 119 4.93 19.06 -14.61
C ALA A 119 6.31 19.57 -15.03
N ALA A 120 7.04 20.20 -14.12
CA ALA A 120 8.38 20.75 -14.38
C ALA A 120 9.42 19.70 -14.76
N LYS A 121 9.25 18.43 -14.32
CA LYS A 121 10.14 17.32 -14.67
C LYS A 121 10.06 16.91 -16.16
N GLY A 122 9.02 17.28 -16.88
CA GLY A 122 8.85 16.95 -18.31
C GLY A 122 8.94 15.44 -18.56
N LYS A 123 9.96 14.99 -19.30
CA LYS A 123 10.18 13.56 -19.60
C LYS A 123 10.66 12.73 -18.40
N ALA A 124 11.21 13.38 -17.37
CA ALA A 124 11.72 12.74 -16.15
C ALA A 124 10.64 12.58 -15.06
N LYS A 125 9.36 12.62 -15.44
CA LYS A 125 8.24 12.40 -14.52
C LYS A 125 8.36 11.09 -13.78
N ILE A 126 8.14 11.13 -12.45
CA ILE A 126 8.12 9.94 -11.59
C ILE A 126 6.79 9.18 -11.78
N GLY A 127 5.73 9.88 -12.19
CA GLY A 127 4.38 9.32 -12.30
C GLY A 127 3.58 9.48 -11.01
N SER A 128 3.74 10.62 -10.33
CA SER A 128 2.98 10.97 -9.13
C SER A 128 1.47 10.77 -9.32
N THR A 129 0.78 10.46 -8.22
CA THR A 129 -0.68 10.40 -8.17
C THR A 129 -1.34 11.78 -8.07
N LEU A 130 -0.55 12.84 -7.97
CA LEU A 130 -0.97 14.23 -7.80
C LEU A 130 -1.87 14.45 -6.56
N LYS A 131 -1.64 13.65 -5.52
CA LYS A 131 -2.37 13.70 -4.25
C LYS A 131 -1.65 14.49 -3.16
N GLY A 132 -0.52 15.14 -3.49
CA GLY A 132 0.27 15.93 -2.54
C GLY A 132 1.07 15.10 -1.53
N ILE A 133 1.26 13.81 -1.77
CA ILE A 133 1.94 12.89 -0.83
C ILE A 133 3.39 13.33 -0.61
N GLY A 134 4.16 13.51 -1.69
CA GLY A 134 5.56 13.92 -1.63
C GLY A 134 5.76 15.24 -0.88
N PRO A 135 5.10 16.32 -1.28
CA PRO A 135 5.20 17.61 -0.59
C PRO A 135 4.81 17.56 0.89
N THR A 136 3.79 16.76 1.26
CA THR A 136 3.40 16.63 2.67
C THR A 136 4.47 15.90 3.50
N TYR A 137 5.08 14.82 2.98
CA TYR A 137 6.21 14.16 3.66
C TYR A 137 7.46 15.04 3.67
N MET A 138 7.70 15.87 2.65
CA MET A 138 8.76 16.87 2.64
C MET A 138 8.58 17.87 3.80
N ASP A 139 7.37 18.38 4.00
CA ASP A 139 7.09 19.30 5.10
C ASP A 139 7.13 18.59 6.47
N LYS A 140 6.68 17.34 6.57
CA LYS A 140 6.83 16.53 7.78
C LYS A 140 8.30 16.45 8.20
N THR A 141 9.18 16.08 7.28
CA THR A 141 10.62 15.92 7.54
C THR A 141 11.29 17.28 7.73
N GLY A 142 10.86 18.31 6.99
CA GLY A 142 11.28 19.70 7.12
C GLY A 142 10.76 20.42 8.38
N ARG A 143 9.89 19.76 9.18
CA ARG A 143 9.30 20.28 10.42
C ARG A 143 8.40 21.52 10.22
N ASN A 144 7.76 21.60 9.06
CA ASN A 144 6.84 22.68 8.68
C ASN A 144 5.38 22.21 8.64
N GLY A 145 5.17 20.88 8.55
CA GLY A 145 3.86 20.30 8.27
C GLY A 145 2.83 20.58 9.37
N MET A 146 1.58 20.64 8.97
CA MET A 146 0.42 20.76 9.85
C MET A 146 -0.08 19.37 10.26
N ARG A 147 -0.31 19.17 11.56
CA ARG A 147 -0.80 17.90 12.12
C ARG A 147 -2.29 17.98 12.45
N VAL A 148 -2.93 16.83 12.57
CA VAL A 148 -4.34 16.72 12.98
C VAL A 148 -4.57 17.38 14.35
N GLY A 149 -3.67 17.18 15.32
CA GLY A 149 -3.76 17.80 16.64
C GLY A 149 -3.63 19.33 16.65
N ASP A 150 -3.06 19.94 15.60
CA ASP A 150 -3.05 21.39 15.47
C ASP A 150 -4.47 21.97 15.35
N LEU A 151 -5.43 21.19 14.84
CA LEU A 151 -6.83 21.61 14.71
C LEU A 151 -7.53 21.84 16.06
N GLU A 152 -6.98 21.34 17.16
CA GLU A 152 -7.46 21.58 18.52
C GLU A 152 -6.95 22.91 19.08
N MET A 153 -6.03 23.62 18.39
CA MET A 153 -5.45 24.89 18.80
C MET A 153 -6.20 26.08 18.19
N SER A 154 -6.26 27.20 18.87
CA SER A 154 -6.99 28.39 18.42
C SER A 154 -6.37 29.07 17.19
N ASP A 155 -5.06 28.93 16.98
CA ASP A 155 -4.26 29.55 15.95
C ASP A 155 -4.04 28.68 14.69
N TRP A 156 -4.74 27.53 14.57
CA TRP A 156 -4.50 26.60 13.48
C TRP A 156 -4.72 27.20 12.08
N LYS A 157 -5.64 28.17 11.93
CA LYS A 157 -5.86 28.86 10.65
C LYS A 157 -4.69 29.75 10.24
N GLU A 158 -4.03 30.37 11.21
CA GLU A 158 -2.83 31.17 10.98
C GLU A 158 -1.67 30.26 10.52
N LYS A 159 -1.51 29.13 11.20
CA LYS A 159 -0.54 28.08 10.82
C LYS A 159 -0.82 27.54 9.41
N TYR A 160 -2.09 27.31 9.06
CA TYR A 160 -2.50 26.91 7.71
C TYR A 160 -2.04 27.97 6.67
N ARG A 161 -2.37 29.26 6.90
CA ARG A 161 -2.02 30.34 5.97
C ARG A 161 -0.52 30.46 5.77
N ALA A 162 0.26 30.48 6.81
CA ALA A 162 1.71 30.56 6.74
C ALA A 162 2.33 29.43 5.88
N LEU A 163 1.78 28.20 6.03
CA LEU A 163 2.22 27.06 5.24
C LEU A 163 1.75 27.16 3.77
N ALA A 164 0.52 27.60 3.54
CA ALA A 164 -0.03 27.80 2.20
C ALA A 164 0.75 28.87 1.41
N ASP A 165 1.07 30.00 2.05
CA ASP A 165 1.87 31.09 1.45
C ASP A 165 3.28 30.62 1.07
N LYS A 166 3.91 29.83 1.94
CA LYS A 166 5.19 29.16 1.63
C LYS A 166 5.09 28.31 0.36
N HIS A 167 4.04 27.46 0.26
CA HIS A 167 3.86 26.60 -0.92
C HIS A 167 3.59 27.42 -2.18
N GLN A 168 2.81 28.48 -2.10
CA GLN A 168 2.57 29.36 -3.24
C GLN A 168 3.88 30.00 -3.74
N SER A 169 4.72 30.47 -2.82
CA SER A 169 6.05 30.97 -3.15
C SER A 169 6.89 29.90 -3.85
N MET A 170 6.86 28.65 -3.36
CA MET A 170 7.57 27.53 -3.99
C MET A 170 7.03 27.18 -5.38
N ILE A 171 5.71 27.20 -5.57
CA ILE A 171 5.08 26.96 -6.88
C ILE A 171 5.52 28.02 -7.88
N GLY A 172 5.66 29.28 -7.44
CA GLY A 172 6.15 30.39 -8.27
C GLY A 172 7.58 30.22 -8.81
N PHE A 173 8.39 29.32 -8.26
CA PHE A 173 9.71 28.96 -8.79
C PHE A 173 9.66 27.97 -9.97
N TYR A 174 8.55 27.27 -10.16
CA TYR A 174 8.38 26.39 -11.31
C TYR A 174 7.86 27.19 -12.49
N ASP A 175 8.52 27.06 -13.63
CA ASP A 175 8.08 27.69 -14.90
C ASP A 175 7.04 26.76 -15.57
N VAL A 176 5.86 26.67 -14.94
CA VAL A 176 4.75 25.82 -15.39
C VAL A 176 3.41 26.53 -15.17
N ASP A 177 2.53 26.43 -16.14
CA ASP A 177 1.16 26.91 -16.02
C ASP A 177 0.26 25.82 -15.43
N ILE A 178 -0.19 26.04 -14.19
CA ILE A 178 -1.15 25.15 -13.51
C ILE A 178 -2.43 25.95 -13.29
N GLN A 179 -3.51 25.49 -13.94
CA GLN A 179 -4.82 26.07 -13.77
C GLN A 179 -5.50 25.52 -12.52
N TYR A 180 -5.86 26.39 -11.58
CA TYR A 180 -6.58 26.03 -10.36
C TYR A 180 -7.34 27.22 -9.79
N ASP A 181 -8.41 26.93 -9.07
CA ASP A 181 -9.13 27.87 -8.21
C ASP A 181 -8.78 27.56 -6.75
N LEU A 182 -7.90 28.36 -6.15
CA LEU A 182 -7.47 28.14 -4.78
C LEU A 182 -8.59 28.38 -3.78
N GLU A 183 -9.48 29.36 -4.03
CA GLU A 183 -10.59 29.68 -3.14
C GLU A 183 -11.59 28.53 -3.07
N GLU A 184 -11.90 27.90 -4.22
CA GLU A 184 -12.73 26.70 -4.28
C GLU A 184 -12.10 25.54 -3.51
N LEU A 185 -10.79 25.28 -3.74
CA LEU A 185 -10.06 24.22 -3.06
C LEU A 185 -9.98 24.42 -1.55
N GLU A 186 -9.74 25.67 -1.09
CA GLU A 186 -9.72 26.03 0.33
C GLU A 186 -11.11 25.89 0.97
N THR A 187 -12.16 26.31 0.28
CA THR A 187 -13.54 26.16 0.74
C THR A 187 -13.86 24.68 0.97
N ALA A 188 -13.54 23.81 0.01
CA ALA A 188 -13.73 22.36 0.15
C ALA A 188 -12.90 21.80 1.31
N PHE A 189 -11.65 22.25 1.47
CA PHE A 189 -10.77 21.82 2.55
C PHE A 189 -11.32 22.20 3.92
N PHE A 190 -11.72 23.46 4.15
CA PHE A 190 -12.25 23.91 5.44
C PHE A 190 -13.56 23.21 5.81
N ASN A 191 -14.45 23.00 4.84
CA ASN A 191 -15.67 22.21 5.06
C ASN A 191 -15.35 20.76 5.48
N ALA A 192 -14.32 20.18 4.90
CA ALA A 192 -13.87 18.82 5.25
C ALA A 192 -13.20 18.77 6.62
N ILE A 193 -12.47 19.81 7.02
CA ILE A 193 -11.90 19.94 8.37
C ILE A 193 -12.98 19.91 9.44
N ASP A 194 -14.12 20.57 9.25
CA ASP A 194 -15.23 20.54 10.21
C ASP A 194 -15.77 19.10 10.42
N LYS A 195 -15.74 18.27 9.39
CA LYS A 195 -16.11 16.84 9.51
C LYS A 195 -15.02 16.02 10.21
N LEU A 196 -13.75 16.34 9.97
CA LEU A 196 -12.62 15.67 10.57
C LEU A 196 -12.57 15.94 12.08
N ILE A 197 -12.77 17.18 12.53
CA ILE A 197 -12.80 17.59 13.95
C ILE A 197 -13.93 16.87 14.73
N ALA A 198 -14.99 16.45 14.07
CA ALA A 198 -16.06 15.70 14.70
C ALA A 198 -15.71 14.23 15.02
N LEU A 199 -14.51 13.77 14.68
CA LEU A 199 -14.00 12.43 14.97
C LEU A 199 -13.15 12.43 16.24
N THR A 200 -12.83 11.23 16.73
CA THR A 200 -12.02 11.06 17.94
C THR A 200 -10.52 11.11 17.60
N PHE A 201 -9.83 12.13 18.14
CA PHE A 201 -8.38 12.25 18.06
C PHE A 201 -7.74 11.61 19.28
N ILE A 202 -6.65 10.86 19.05
CA ILE A 202 -5.93 10.11 20.08
C ILE A 202 -4.41 10.35 20.02
N ASP A 203 -3.73 10.12 21.11
CA ASP A 203 -2.29 9.90 21.16
C ASP A 203 -2.04 8.41 20.85
N SER A 204 -1.86 8.10 19.57
CA SER A 204 -1.90 6.73 19.05
C SER A 204 -0.87 5.80 19.69
N GLU A 205 0.33 6.30 19.98
CA GLU A 205 1.38 5.54 20.65
C GLU A 205 0.98 5.12 22.07
N GLN A 206 0.35 6.03 22.83
CA GLN A 206 -0.14 5.72 24.19
C GLN A 206 -1.33 4.75 24.12
N TYR A 207 -2.28 4.99 23.21
CA TYR A 207 -3.43 4.13 23.04
C TYR A 207 -3.02 2.68 22.69
N LEU A 208 -2.09 2.52 21.74
CA LEU A 208 -1.59 1.20 21.32
C LEU A 208 -0.81 0.51 22.45
N TYR A 209 0.00 1.25 23.20
CA TYR A 209 0.72 0.73 24.36
C TYR A 209 -0.23 0.19 25.43
N GLU A 210 -1.30 0.93 25.77
CA GLU A 210 -2.31 0.50 26.74
C GLU A 210 -3.10 -0.72 26.21
N ALA A 211 -3.45 -0.72 24.93
CA ALA A 211 -4.12 -1.85 24.29
C ALA A 211 -3.25 -3.12 24.34
N GLN A 212 -1.94 -3.01 24.07
CA GLN A 212 -1.01 -4.14 24.20
C GLN A 212 -0.93 -4.67 25.63
N LYS A 213 -0.88 -3.77 26.65
CA LYS A 213 -0.92 -4.16 28.07
C LYS A 213 -2.22 -4.85 28.44
N ALA A 214 -3.34 -4.42 27.85
CA ALA A 214 -4.65 -5.03 28.07
C ALA A 214 -4.83 -6.36 27.29
N GLY A 215 -3.78 -6.85 26.61
CA GLY A 215 -3.82 -8.11 25.88
C GLY A 215 -4.55 -8.04 24.54
N LYS A 216 -4.77 -6.83 23.99
CA LYS A 216 -5.42 -6.66 22.69
C LYS A 216 -4.53 -7.07 21.54
N LYS A 217 -5.11 -7.73 20.54
CA LYS A 217 -4.43 -8.13 19.30
C LYS A 217 -4.48 -6.96 18.31
N ILE A 218 -3.32 -6.56 17.80
CA ILE A 218 -3.16 -5.41 16.92
C ILE A 218 -2.55 -5.88 15.60
N LEU A 219 -3.18 -5.52 14.48
CA LEU A 219 -2.64 -5.68 13.13
C LEU A 219 -2.29 -4.30 12.56
N ALA A 220 -1.02 -4.08 12.26
CA ALA A 220 -0.58 -2.89 11.56
C ALA A 220 -0.69 -3.10 10.05
N GLU A 221 -1.48 -2.25 9.38
CA GLU A 221 -1.78 -2.30 7.96
C GLU A 221 -0.85 -1.36 7.18
N GLY A 222 -0.04 -1.93 6.27
CA GLY A 222 0.79 -1.18 5.34
C GLY A 222 0.05 -0.75 4.07
N ALA A 223 0.63 0.22 3.38
CA ALA A 223 0.21 0.67 2.07
C ALA A 223 1.38 0.63 1.09
N GLN A 224 1.09 0.67 -0.22
CA GLN A 224 2.08 0.48 -1.27
C GLN A 224 2.79 -0.89 -1.12
N GLY A 225 4.08 -0.98 -1.40
CA GLY A 225 4.86 -2.21 -1.28
C GLY A 225 6.33 -1.91 -1.00
N SER A 226 7.09 -2.91 -0.57
CA SER A 226 8.49 -2.76 -0.12
C SER A 226 9.41 -2.18 -1.19
N LEU A 227 9.15 -2.51 -2.48
CA LEU A 227 9.95 -1.98 -3.59
C LEU A 227 9.58 -0.54 -3.98
N LEU A 228 8.60 0.05 -3.30
CA LEU A 228 8.24 1.48 -3.35
C LEU A 228 8.68 2.24 -2.10
N ASP A 229 9.42 1.62 -1.15
CA ASP A 229 9.93 2.29 0.05
C ASP A 229 10.88 3.43 -0.33
N ILE A 230 10.83 4.54 0.43
CA ILE A 230 11.64 5.73 0.15
C ILE A 230 13.14 5.46 0.26
N ASP A 231 13.56 4.56 1.16
CA ASP A 231 14.96 4.25 1.42
C ASP A 231 15.44 3.00 0.68
N PHE A 232 14.60 1.96 0.60
CA PHE A 232 14.96 0.63 0.11
C PHE A 232 14.31 0.26 -1.23
N GLY A 233 13.42 1.08 -1.76
CA GLY A 233 12.76 0.86 -3.04
C GLY A 233 13.61 1.21 -4.25
N THR A 234 12.98 1.12 -5.42
CA THR A 234 13.61 1.43 -6.72
C THR A 234 13.66 2.95 -6.97
N TYR A 235 14.40 3.67 -6.13
CA TYR A 235 14.56 5.12 -6.19
C TYR A 235 15.05 5.59 -7.58
N PRO A 236 14.52 6.71 -8.16
CA PRO A 236 13.57 7.66 -7.56
C PRO A 236 12.08 7.29 -7.75
N PHE A 237 11.77 6.15 -8.35
CA PHE A 237 10.40 5.71 -8.66
C PHE A 237 9.78 4.99 -7.46
N VAL A 238 9.62 5.71 -6.37
CA VAL A 238 9.15 5.24 -5.05
C VAL A 238 8.08 6.17 -4.48
N THR A 239 7.41 5.74 -3.40
CA THR A 239 6.59 6.64 -2.59
C THR A 239 7.47 7.41 -1.59
N SER A 240 6.94 8.48 -1.01
CA SER A 240 7.68 9.31 -0.06
C SER A 240 7.57 8.83 1.41
N SER A 241 7.13 7.61 1.62
CA SER A 241 6.96 7.02 2.96
C SER A 241 7.73 5.72 3.12
N ASN A 242 8.01 5.34 4.39
CA ASN A 242 8.59 4.04 4.71
C ASN A 242 7.51 2.96 4.71
N THR A 243 7.55 2.10 3.70
CA THR A 243 6.59 1.01 3.48
C THR A 243 7.04 -0.30 4.13
N THR A 244 8.26 -0.36 4.64
CA THR A 244 8.87 -1.51 5.31
C THR A 244 8.39 -1.68 6.75
N ALA A 245 8.75 -2.79 7.38
CA ALA A 245 8.39 -3.09 8.77
C ALA A 245 8.86 -2.01 9.75
N ALA A 246 10.03 -1.39 9.52
CA ALA A 246 10.53 -0.27 10.30
C ALA A 246 9.58 0.95 10.26
N GLY A 247 8.87 1.14 9.14
CA GLY A 247 7.85 2.18 8.99
C GLY A 247 6.68 2.05 9.95
N ALA A 248 6.33 0.82 10.36
CA ALA A 248 5.29 0.61 11.36
C ALA A 248 5.73 1.09 12.76
N CYS A 249 7.01 0.90 13.11
CA CYS A 249 7.55 1.39 14.37
C CYS A 249 7.43 2.92 14.47
N THR A 250 7.86 3.63 13.45
CA THR A 250 7.80 5.11 13.42
C THR A 250 6.39 5.63 13.16
N GLY A 251 5.60 4.92 12.36
CA GLY A 251 4.26 5.34 11.95
C GLY A 251 3.15 5.08 12.96
N LEU A 252 3.41 4.27 14.00
CA LEU A 252 2.46 3.99 15.10
C LEU A 252 3.05 4.31 16.47
N GLY A 253 4.35 4.55 16.58
CA GLY A 253 5.04 4.72 17.85
C GLY A 253 5.17 3.39 18.62
N VAL A 254 5.34 2.27 17.91
CA VAL A 254 5.55 0.94 18.48
C VAL A 254 7.04 0.64 18.54
N ALA A 255 7.52 0.14 19.69
CA ALA A 255 8.92 -0.21 19.83
C ALA A 255 9.30 -1.42 18.94
N PRO A 256 10.53 -1.44 18.36
CA PRO A 256 10.92 -2.52 17.43
C PRO A 256 10.81 -3.93 18.02
N ASN A 257 11.11 -4.10 19.32
CA ASN A 257 11.00 -5.38 20.01
C ASN A 257 9.55 -5.79 20.36
N GLN A 258 8.58 -4.96 20.03
CA GLN A 258 7.15 -5.26 20.16
C GLN A 258 6.51 -5.69 18.84
N ILE A 259 7.28 -5.74 17.75
CA ILE A 259 6.82 -6.30 16.50
C ILE A 259 6.76 -7.82 16.63
N GLY A 260 5.62 -8.38 16.24
CA GLY A 260 5.33 -9.81 16.22
C GLY A 260 5.56 -10.43 14.85
N ARG A 261 4.51 -11.07 14.32
CA ARG A 261 4.56 -11.66 12.97
C ARG A 261 4.62 -10.56 11.92
N VAL A 262 5.42 -10.80 10.88
CA VAL A 262 5.48 -9.94 9.70
C VAL A 262 4.91 -10.71 8.52
N LEU A 263 3.69 -10.36 8.14
CA LEU A 263 2.88 -10.98 7.11
C LEU A 263 3.16 -10.31 5.77
N GLY A 264 3.88 -10.98 4.88
CA GLY A 264 4.26 -10.47 3.58
C GLY A 264 3.26 -10.88 2.49
N ILE A 265 2.69 -9.91 1.78
CA ILE A 265 1.75 -10.18 0.69
C ILE A 265 2.45 -9.99 -0.66
N PHE A 266 2.27 -10.95 -1.55
CA PHE A 266 2.74 -10.89 -2.94
C PHE A 266 1.71 -11.51 -3.89
N LYS A 267 1.73 -11.14 -5.15
CA LYS A 267 0.95 -11.81 -6.20
C LYS A 267 1.71 -13.01 -6.74
N ALA A 268 1.02 -14.02 -7.23
CA ALA A 268 1.63 -15.15 -7.94
C ALA A 268 2.41 -14.73 -9.21
N TYR A 269 2.32 -13.48 -9.60
CA TYR A 269 3.08 -12.80 -10.64
C TYR A 269 3.45 -11.39 -10.15
N THR A 270 4.04 -10.56 -10.98
CA THR A 270 4.47 -9.21 -10.57
C THR A 270 3.72 -8.14 -11.35
N THR A 271 3.36 -7.04 -10.68
CA THR A 271 2.78 -5.87 -11.35
C THR A 271 3.42 -4.58 -10.86
N ARG A 272 3.45 -3.56 -11.72
CA ARG A 272 3.89 -2.22 -11.37
C ARG A 272 3.03 -1.16 -12.04
N VAL A 273 2.71 -0.07 -11.32
CA VAL A 273 2.07 1.13 -11.86
C VAL A 273 3.13 2.22 -12.07
N GLY A 274 3.01 2.95 -13.16
CA GLY A 274 3.88 4.10 -13.45
C GLY A 274 5.27 3.72 -13.94
N SER A 275 6.16 4.70 -13.88
CA SER A 275 7.52 4.61 -14.38
C SER A 275 8.45 3.80 -13.45
N GLY A 276 9.68 3.58 -13.92
CA GLY A 276 10.74 2.92 -13.18
C GLY A 276 10.99 1.47 -13.58
N PRO A 277 12.07 0.89 -13.08
CA PRO A 277 12.54 -0.43 -13.48
C PRO A 277 11.58 -1.55 -13.08
N PHE A 278 11.47 -2.54 -13.96
CA PHE A 278 10.67 -3.75 -13.75
C PHE A 278 11.35 -4.92 -14.47
N PRO A 279 12.29 -5.62 -13.82
CA PRO A 279 13.14 -6.62 -14.48
C PRO A 279 12.38 -7.72 -15.21
N THR A 280 11.25 -8.16 -14.67
CA THR A 280 10.44 -9.27 -15.23
C THR A 280 9.26 -8.81 -16.08
N GLU A 281 9.19 -7.52 -16.48
CA GLU A 281 8.11 -6.98 -17.30
C GLU A 281 7.97 -7.72 -18.62
N LEU A 282 6.73 -7.96 -19.03
CA LEU A 282 6.36 -8.62 -20.27
C LEU A 282 5.70 -7.64 -21.24
N PHE A 283 6.09 -7.74 -22.52
CA PHE A 283 5.55 -6.96 -23.63
C PHE A 283 4.89 -7.86 -24.68
N ASP A 284 4.53 -9.08 -24.29
CA ASP A 284 3.97 -10.13 -25.12
C ASP A 284 2.54 -10.50 -24.70
N THR A 285 1.99 -11.53 -25.34
CA THR A 285 0.64 -12.05 -25.08
C THR A 285 0.46 -12.56 -23.66
N ASP A 286 1.52 -13.01 -22.98
CA ASP A 286 1.46 -13.46 -21.59
C ASP A 286 1.20 -12.27 -20.66
N GLY A 287 1.92 -11.17 -20.88
CA GLY A 287 1.71 -9.91 -20.13
C GLY A 287 0.32 -9.31 -20.35
N GLU A 288 -0.15 -9.30 -21.61
CA GLU A 288 -1.50 -8.84 -21.95
C GLU A 288 -2.59 -9.72 -21.29
N THR A 289 -2.39 -11.03 -21.28
CA THR A 289 -3.31 -11.98 -20.64
C THR A 289 -3.37 -11.78 -19.14
N MET A 290 -2.22 -11.64 -18.45
CA MET A 290 -2.17 -11.30 -17.01
C MET A 290 -2.92 -10.00 -16.73
N GLY A 291 -2.71 -8.96 -17.53
CA GLY A 291 -3.37 -7.66 -17.41
C GLY A 291 -4.88 -7.76 -17.51
N ARG A 292 -5.36 -8.46 -18.53
CA ARG A 292 -6.79 -8.64 -18.84
C ARG A 292 -7.48 -9.54 -17.82
N VAL A 293 -6.95 -10.73 -17.54
CA VAL A 293 -7.55 -11.70 -16.62
C VAL A 293 -7.48 -11.18 -15.18
N GLY A 294 -6.34 -10.58 -14.82
CA GLY A 294 -6.14 -10.00 -13.49
C GLY A 294 -6.89 -8.68 -13.28
N ASN A 295 -7.52 -8.10 -14.31
CA ASN A 295 -8.12 -6.76 -14.28
C ASN A 295 -7.14 -5.75 -13.66
N GLU A 296 -5.91 -5.71 -14.25
CA GLU A 296 -4.80 -4.97 -13.68
C GLU A 296 -4.86 -3.48 -14.03
N PHE A 297 -5.76 -2.78 -13.32
CA PHE A 297 -5.89 -1.32 -13.35
C PHE A 297 -5.78 -0.75 -11.94
N GLY A 298 -5.14 0.40 -11.80
CA GLY A 298 -4.97 1.08 -10.52
C GLY A 298 -6.32 1.54 -9.95
N ALA A 299 -6.68 1.09 -8.75
CA ALA A 299 -7.95 1.42 -8.12
C ALA A 299 -8.16 2.94 -7.92
N THR A 300 -7.07 3.69 -7.74
CA THR A 300 -7.11 5.15 -7.50
C THR A 300 -7.00 5.97 -8.78
N THR A 301 -6.17 5.54 -9.74
CA THR A 301 -5.82 6.33 -10.94
C THR A 301 -6.42 5.78 -12.23
N GLY A 302 -6.97 4.56 -12.21
CA GLY A 302 -7.43 3.86 -13.41
C GLY A 302 -6.32 3.48 -14.41
N ARG A 303 -5.04 3.80 -14.12
CA ARG A 303 -3.92 3.47 -15.01
C ARG A 303 -3.72 1.95 -15.10
N ALA A 304 -3.45 1.46 -16.31
CA ALA A 304 -3.07 0.07 -16.50
C ALA A 304 -1.77 -0.26 -15.74
N ARG A 305 -1.74 -1.42 -15.10
CA ARG A 305 -0.53 -1.96 -14.48
C ARG A 305 0.27 -2.72 -15.52
N ARG A 306 1.57 -2.51 -15.51
CA ARG A 306 2.56 -3.32 -16.21
C ARG A 306 2.60 -4.69 -15.53
N CYS A 307 2.66 -5.77 -16.30
CA CYS A 307 2.63 -7.15 -15.80
C CYS A 307 3.91 -7.89 -16.16
N GLY A 308 4.30 -8.83 -15.31
CA GLY A 308 5.47 -9.66 -15.52
C GLY A 308 5.46 -10.94 -14.68
N TRP A 309 6.32 -11.88 -15.01
CA TRP A 309 6.48 -13.10 -14.23
C TRP A 309 6.98 -12.79 -12.82
N ILE A 310 6.77 -13.73 -11.91
CA ILE A 310 7.21 -13.58 -10.51
C ILE A 310 8.72 -13.39 -10.43
N ASP A 311 9.14 -12.47 -9.57
CA ASP A 311 10.53 -12.11 -9.34
C ASP A 311 10.97 -12.53 -7.94
N VAL A 312 11.59 -13.70 -7.85
CA VAL A 312 12.07 -14.27 -6.57
C VAL A 312 13.25 -13.48 -6.03
N VAL A 313 14.09 -12.88 -6.88
CA VAL A 313 15.21 -12.06 -6.43
C VAL A 313 14.72 -10.82 -5.70
N ALA A 314 13.73 -10.15 -6.26
CA ALA A 314 13.07 -8.99 -5.64
C ALA A 314 12.30 -9.38 -4.37
N LEU A 315 11.62 -10.55 -4.36
CA LEU A 315 10.91 -11.05 -3.18
C LEU A 315 11.86 -11.39 -2.04
N LYS A 316 12.98 -12.07 -2.29
CA LYS A 316 14.01 -12.35 -1.27
C LYS A 316 14.55 -11.07 -0.62
N TYR A 317 14.81 -10.07 -1.45
CA TYR A 317 15.23 -8.76 -0.96
C TYR A 317 14.15 -8.15 -0.03
N ALA A 318 12.89 -8.12 -0.48
CA ALA A 318 11.80 -7.58 0.32
C ALA A 318 11.57 -8.38 1.62
N ILE A 319 11.68 -9.72 1.58
CA ILE A 319 11.61 -10.59 2.76
C ILE A 319 12.71 -10.23 3.76
N THR A 320 13.94 -10.08 3.28
CA THR A 320 15.12 -9.78 4.12
C THR A 320 15.00 -8.44 4.84
N ILE A 321 14.66 -7.36 4.12
CA ILE A 321 14.57 -6.01 4.73
C ILE A 321 13.41 -5.85 5.70
N ASN A 322 12.39 -6.72 5.60
CA ASN A 322 11.20 -6.68 6.45
C ASN A 322 11.21 -7.72 7.57
N GLY A 323 12.07 -8.74 7.51
CA GLY A 323 12.03 -9.86 8.45
C GLY A 323 10.71 -10.63 8.37
N VAL A 324 10.23 -10.93 7.14
CA VAL A 324 8.95 -11.59 6.91
C VAL A 324 8.95 -12.99 7.54
N THR A 325 7.89 -13.31 8.27
CA THR A 325 7.71 -14.59 8.96
C THR A 325 6.71 -15.52 8.27
N GLU A 326 5.75 -14.94 7.56
CA GLU A 326 4.69 -15.68 6.86
C GLU A 326 4.36 -14.97 5.54
N LEU A 327 4.05 -15.73 4.51
CA LEU A 327 3.69 -15.24 3.18
C LEU A 327 2.20 -15.47 2.86
N MET A 328 1.63 -14.54 2.07
CA MET A 328 0.29 -14.63 1.52
C MET A 328 0.34 -14.42 0.02
N MET A 329 0.05 -15.48 -0.74
CA MET A 329 0.06 -15.45 -2.19
C MET A 329 -1.30 -15.05 -2.74
N MET A 330 -1.33 -13.98 -3.51
CA MET A 330 -2.53 -13.42 -4.10
C MET A 330 -2.64 -13.75 -5.58
N LYS A 331 -3.89 -13.81 -6.06
CA LYS A 331 -4.19 -13.89 -7.50
C LYS A 331 -3.60 -15.13 -8.20
N ALA A 332 -3.59 -16.28 -7.53
CA ALA A 332 -3.22 -17.55 -8.14
C ALA A 332 -4.16 -17.93 -9.30
N ASP A 333 -5.41 -17.52 -9.22
CA ASP A 333 -6.46 -17.67 -10.23
C ASP A 333 -6.13 -17.00 -11.57
N VAL A 334 -5.37 -15.90 -11.55
CA VAL A 334 -5.01 -15.16 -12.78
C VAL A 334 -4.07 -15.96 -13.67
N LEU A 335 -3.28 -16.85 -13.09
CA LEU A 335 -2.38 -17.73 -13.83
C LEU A 335 -3.08 -19.03 -14.30
N SER A 336 -4.36 -19.24 -13.98
CA SER A 336 -5.13 -20.35 -14.55
C SER A 336 -5.22 -20.23 -16.07
N GLY A 337 -4.94 -21.33 -16.77
CA GLY A 337 -4.92 -21.38 -18.24
C GLY A 337 -3.55 -21.15 -18.88
N PHE A 338 -2.54 -20.76 -18.13
CA PHE A 338 -1.17 -20.80 -18.63
C PHE A 338 -0.63 -22.23 -18.62
N LYS A 339 -0.14 -22.70 -19.76
CA LYS A 339 0.49 -24.04 -19.87
C LYS A 339 1.81 -24.11 -19.13
N THR A 340 2.53 -23.01 -19.11
CA THR A 340 3.83 -22.86 -18.44
C THR A 340 3.82 -21.56 -17.67
N VAL A 341 4.30 -21.61 -16.44
CA VAL A 341 4.57 -20.43 -15.61
C VAL A 341 6.08 -20.26 -15.45
N LYS A 342 6.55 -19.01 -15.42
CA LYS A 342 7.98 -18.73 -15.34
C LYS A 342 8.29 -18.03 -14.01
N ILE A 343 9.45 -18.36 -13.45
CA ILE A 343 9.92 -17.82 -12.18
C ILE A 343 11.33 -17.25 -12.40
N CYS A 344 11.50 -15.95 -12.20
CA CYS A 344 12.82 -15.33 -12.22
C CYS A 344 13.53 -15.63 -10.89
N ASN A 345 14.58 -16.44 -10.93
CA ASN A 345 15.34 -16.86 -9.74
C ASN A 345 16.75 -16.25 -9.65
N THR A 346 17.26 -15.71 -10.74
CA THR A 346 18.55 -14.98 -10.80
C THR A 346 18.50 -13.90 -11.87
N TYR A 347 19.45 -12.97 -11.82
CA TYR A 347 19.66 -11.99 -12.88
C TYR A 347 21.00 -12.16 -13.56
N GLN A 348 21.06 -11.88 -14.87
CA GLN A 348 22.31 -11.48 -15.52
C GLN A 348 22.54 -10.00 -15.26
N TYR A 349 23.62 -9.68 -14.58
CA TYR A 349 23.98 -8.32 -14.20
C TYR A 349 25.44 -8.06 -14.51
N LYS A 350 25.72 -7.12 -15.44
CA LYS A 350 27.09 -6.75 -15.83
C LYS A 350 28.00 -7.95 -16.16
N GLY A 351 27.46 -8.95 -16.85
CA GLY A 351 28.16 -10.14 -17.28
C GLY A 351 28.27 -11.26 -16.23
N ALA A 352 27.72 -11.11 -15.04
CA ALA A 352 27.68 -12.14 -14.00
C ALA A 352 26.23 -12.54 -13.68
N THR A 353 26.05 -13.80 -13.27
CA THR A 353 24.79 -14.26 -12.70
C THR A 353 24.74 -13.94 -11.21
N ILE A 354 23.70 -13.21 -10.77
CA ILE A 354 23.52 -12.82 -9.37
C ILE A 354 22.16 -13.28 -8.85
N SER A 355 22.06 -13.55 -7.54
CA SER A 355 20.84 -13.94 -6.83
C SER A 355 20.37 -12.90 -5.80
N HIS A 356 20.98 -11.73 -5.77
CA HIS A 356 20.60 -10.61 -4.92
C HIS A 356 20.10 -9.43 -5.76
N PHE A 357 19.24 -8.61 -5.17
CA PHE A 357 18.68 -7.43 -5.82
C PHE A 357 19.75 -6.32 -5.90
N PRO A 358 20.20 -5.93 -7.09
CA PRO A 358 21.28 -4.96 -7.24
C PRO A 358 20.78 -3.52 -7.06
N TYR A 359 21.69 -2.59 -6.75
CA TYR A 359 21.37 -1.17 -6.63
C TYR A 359 20.76 -0.58 -7.92
N ASN A 360 21.32 -0.92 -9.07
CA ASN A 360 20.81 -0.47 -10.37
C ASN A 360 20.09 -1.62 -11.08
N VAL A 361 18.77 -1.55 -11.12
CA VAL A 361 17.88 -2.55 -11.75
C VAL A 361 17.29 -2.08 -13.08
N GLU A 362 17.89 -1.07 -13.71
CA GLU A 362 17.47 -0.61 -15.04
C GLU A 362 17.63 -1.73 -16.09
N PRO A 363 16.74 -1.78 -17.11
CA PRO A 363 16.72 -2.88 -18.10
C PRO A 363 18.03 -3.09 -18.87
N GLU A 364 18.86 -2.04 -19.00
CA GLU A 364 20.17 -2.13 -19.65
C GLU A 364 21.17 -2.94 -18.83
N ASN A 365 20.99 -3.00 -17.52
CA ASN A 365 21.91 -3.64 -16.58
C ASN A 365 21.43 -5.00 -16.10
N VAL A 366 20.13 -5.26 -16.13
CA VAL A 366 19.53 -6.45 -15.54
C VAL A 366 18.71 -7.21 -16.59
N ARG A 367 19.00 -8.51 -16.74
CA ARG A 367 18.17 -9.44 -17.51
C ARG A 367 17.75 -10.60 -16.62
N PRO A 368 16.44 -10.91 -16.50
CA PRO A 368 15.96 -12.01 -15.68
C PRO A 368 16.33 -13.36 -16.32
N ASN A 369 16.79 -14.30 -15.50
CA ASN A 369 16.88 -15.72 -15.87
C ASN A 369 15.68 -16.44 -15.29
N TYR A 370 15.00 -17.20 -16.12
CA TYR A 370 13.78 -17.91 -15.74
C TYR A 370 14.02 -19.41 -15.63
N ILE A 371 13.35 -20.01 -14.64
CA ILE A 371 12.99 -21.41 -14.66
C ILE A 371 11.52 -21.52 -15.11
N GLU A 372 11.17 -22.62 -15.76
CA GLU A 372 9.84 -22.91 -16.22
C GLU A 372 9.24 -24.07 -15.43
N MET A 373 7.97 -23.93 -15.05
CA MET A 373 7.19 -24.97 -14.39
C MET A 373 5.88 -25.19 -15.14
N PRO A 374 5.31 -26.42 -15.10
CA PRO A 374 3.98 -26.66 -15.63
C PRO A 374 2.95 -25.75 -14.95
N GLY A 375 2.10 -25.09 -15.74
CA GLY A 375 0.99 -24.29 -15.23
C GLY A 375 -0.21 -25.14 -14.82
N TRP A 376 -1.28 -24.49 -14.42
CA TRP A 376 -2.55 -25.12 -14.06
C TRP A 376 -3.69 -24.53 -14.89
N GLU A 377 -4.56 -25.39 -15.38
CA GLU A 377 -5.65 -25.00 -16.28
C GLU A 377 -7.02 -24.95 -15.57
N GLN A 378 -7.07 -25.36 -14.30
CA GLN A 378 -8.31 -25.44 -13.53
C GLN A 378 -8.76 -24.07 -13.04
N ASP A 379 -10.07 -23.86 -13.05
CA ASP A 379 -10.69 -22.69 -12.38
C ASP A 379 -10.57 -22.85 -10.86
N LEU A 380 -9.76 -21.96 -10.24
CA LEU A 380 -9.52 -21.98 -8.81
C LEU A 380 -10.64 -21.29 -8.02
N THR A 381 -11.48 -20.48 -8.66
CA THR A 381 -12.40 -19.55 -7.97
C THR A 381 -13.47 -20.22 -7.10
N LYS A 382 -13.68 -21.52 -7.30
CA LYS A 382 -14.64 -22.34 -6.54
C LYS A 382 -13.99 -23.25 -5.50
N MET A 383 -12.66 -23.21 -5.39
CA MET A 383 -11.92 -24.03 -4.43
C MET A 383 -11.87 -23.33 -3.08
N SER A 384 -12.04 -24.10 -2.01
CA SER A 384 -12.08 -23.61 -0.63
C SER A 384 -11.09 -24.31 0.31
N GLU A 385 -10.48 -25.42 -0.15
CA GLU A 385 -9.57 -26.25 0.64
C GLU A 385 -8.28 -26.56 -0.11
N VAL A 386 -7.20 -26.76 0.64
CA VAL A 386 -5.87 -27.08 0.09
C VAL A 386 -5.90 -28.37 -0.75
N SER A 387 -6.68 -29.35 -0.34
CA SER A 387 -6.84 -30.64 -1.03
C SER A 387 -7.42 -30.53 -2.44
N GLN A 388 -8.08 -29.42 -2.76
CA GLN A 388 -8.68 -29.16 -4.07
C GLN A 388 -7.71 -28.47 -5.04
N LEU A 389 -6.59 -27.91 -4.52
CA LEU A 389 -5.63 -27.19 -5.34
C LEU A 389 -4.93 -28.12 -6.34
N PRO A 390 -4.76 -27.70 -7.61
CA PRO A 390 -4.06 -28.49 -8.61
C PRO A 390 -2.63 -28.84 -8.18
N GLU A 391 -2.16 -30.04 -8.54
CA GLU A 391 -0.80 -30.50 -8.24
C GLU A 391 0.27 -29.52 -8.74
N ASN A 392 0.12 -29.00 -9.95
CA ASN A 392 1.06 -28.02 -10.52
C ASN A 392 1.11 -26.71 -9.72
N LEU A 393 -0.04 -26.23 -9.21
CA LEU A 393 -0.08 -25.06 -8.33
C LEU A 393 0.61 -25.38 -6.98
N MET A 394 0.38 -26.58 -6.43
CA MET A 394 1.06 -27.00 -5.20
C MET A 394 2.57 -27.11 -5.39
N ASN A 395 3.02 -27.63 -6.53
CA ASN A 395 4.44 -27.68 -6.89
C ASN A 395 5.05 -26.27 -7.00
N TYR A 396 4.32 -25.34 -7.62
CA TYR A 396 4.72 -23.92 -7.69
C TYR A 396 4.85 -23.28 -6.29
N ILE A 397 3.85 -23.51 -5.42
CA ILE A 397 3.87 -23.01 -4.04
C ILE A 397 5.04 -23.61 -3.26
N ASN A 398 5.22 -24.93 -3.30
CA ASN A 398 6.30 -25.62 -2.59
C ASN A 398 7.68 -25.13 -3.05
N TYR A 399 7.87 -24.92 -4.36
CA TYR A 399 9.11 -24.36 -4.89
C TYR A 399 9.34 -22.93 -4.34
N LEU A 400 8.31 -22.08 -4.32
CA LEU A 400 8.44 -20.73 -3.76
C LEU A 400 8.77 -20.77 -2.25
N GLU A 401 8.15 -21.65 -1.47
CA GLU A 401 8.47 -21.80 -0.04
C GLU A 401 9.94 -22.26 0.16
N GLU A 402 10.40 -23.21 -0.66
CA GLU A 402 11.78 -23.68 -0.61
C GLU A 402 12.77 -22.55 -0.89
N VAL A 403 12.57 -21.80 -1.98
CA VAL A 403 13.53 -20.78 -2.38
C VAL A 403 13.45 -19.50 -1.56
N LEU A 404 12.26 -19.15 -1.05
CA LEU A 404 12.04 -17.97 -0.22
C LEU A 404 12.31 -18.21 1.26
N GLU A 405 12.41 -19.47 1.69
CA GLU A 405 12.63 -19.92 3.08
C GLU A 405 11.58 -19.41 4.07
N VAL A 406 10.37 -19.09 3.58
CA VAL A 406 9.24 -18.58 4.38
C VAL A 406 7.96 -19.29 3.97
N PRO A 407 7.13 -19.76 4.91
CA PRO A 407 5.91 -20.50 4.59
C PRO A 407 4.82 -19.60 4.00
N ILE A 408 4.13 -20.09 2.97
CA ILE A 408 2.94 -19.46 2.38
C ILE A 408 1.71 -19.97 3.12
N LYS A 409 1.12 -19.16 3.99
CA LYS A 409 0.00 -19.50 4.87
C LYS A 409 -1.37 -19.28 4.25
N ILE A 410 -1.45 -18.40 3.28
CA ILE A 410 -2.70 -18.04 2.60
C ILE A 410 -2.48 -18.05 1.10
N VAL A 411 -3.43 -18.63 0.36
CA VAL A 411 -3.53 -18.59 -1.10
C VAL A 411 -4.87 -17.99 -1.49
N SER A 412 -4.86 -16.85 -2.17
CA SER A 412 -6.04 -16.21 -2.73
C SER A 412 -6.34 -16.74 -4.12
N VAL A 413 -7.55 -17.26 -4.32
CA VAL A 413 -8.02 -17.92 -5.54
C VAL A 413 -9.14 -17.16 -6.25
N GLY A 414 -9.32 -15.88 -5.91
CA GLY A 414 -10.31 -14.98 -6.51
C GLY A 414 -10.40 -13.66 -5.75
N PRO A 415 -11.25 -12.71 -6.17
CA PRO A 415 -11.33 -11.37 -5.58
C PRO A 415 -12.11 -11.31 -4.26
N ASP A 416 -13.13 -12.16 -4.06
CA ASP A 416 -13.98 -12.14 -2.86
C ASP A 416 -13.22 -12.62 -1.61
N ARG A 417 -13.61 -12.11 -0.42
CA ARG A 417 -13.01 -12.51 0.87
C ARG A 417 -13.08 -14.02 1.11
N THR A 418 -14.15 -14.67 0.66
CA THR A 418 -14.34 -16.13 0.83
C THR A 418 -13.43 -16.96 -0.06
N GLN A 419 -12.89 -16.38 -1.14
CA GLN A 419 -11.96 -17.03 -2.06
C GLN A 419 -10.52 -16.96 -1.52
N THR A 420 -10.34 -17.44 -0.28
CA THR A 420 -9.08 -17.40 0.48
C THR A 420 -8.88 -18.73 1.17
N ILE A 421 -7.83 -19.46 0.79
CA ILE A 421 -7.51 -20.81 1.32
C ILE A 421 -6.38 -20.65 2.35
N HIS A 422 -6.62 -21.12 3.57
CA HIS A 422 -5.62 -21.19 4.63
C HIS A 422 -4.86 -22.53 4.54
N ARG A 423 -3.52 -22.46 4.70
CA ARG A 423 -2.61 -23.64 4.65
C ARG A 423 -1.97 -23.90 6.01
#